data_9d25c8d0d37b759aee38ee65b10ef352
#
_entry.id   9d25c8d0d37b759aee38ee65b10ef352
#
_cell.length_a   1.000
_cell.length_b   1.000
_cell.length_c   1.000
_cell.angle_alpha   90.00
_cell.angle_beta   90.00
_cell.angle_gamma   90.00
#
_symmetry.space_group_name_H-M   'P 1'
#
loop_
_entity.id
_entity.type
_entity.pdbx_description
1 polymer ?
#
loop_
_entity_poly.entity_id
_entity_poly.type
_entity_poly.pdbx_seq_one_letter_code
_entity_poly.pdbx_strand_id
1 'polypeptide(L)'
;MAARSAQGVLARPTLAGHAQPAEGYARDQHQPHDQPHGEPQPRPALAPVANALFSARSIWLTRAGRAILQSVDIDIAEGEILTLIGPNGAGKTTLVRVLLGLEKPDRGTVQRKSGLVVGYVPQRFAIDRAIPLTVARFVALGRRVEDEDAKRALADVGADKLADRQLPELSGGELQRVMLARALVGSPGVLVLDEPARGIDYTGEAELYALIGRLRSERGFGVLLVSHDLHIVMAQSDRVICLNRHVCCSGVPQSVAQHPEYARLFGAQVARALALYQHHHDHRHDLAGEPQTPAARASDQA
;
A
#
# COMPACT_ATOMS: atom_id res chain seq x y z
N MET A 1 -34.88 -20.02 63.18
CA MET A 1 -35.15 -21.45 62.98
C MET A 1 -34.35 -21.82 61.73
N ALA A 2 -33.16 -22.40 61.84
CA ALA A 2 -32.82 -23.81 61.94
C ALA A 2 -33.30 -24.53 60.69
N ALA A 3 -32.56 -25.31 59.92
CA ALA A 3 -31.29 -26.01 60.12
C ALA A 3 -30.83 -26.65 58.81
N ARG A 4 -29.48 -26.84 58.64
CA ARG A 4 -28.73 -28.04 58.31
C ARG A 4 -28.92 -28.70 56.94
N SER A 5 -27.91 -28.69 56.11
CA SER A 5 -26.75 -29.61 55.95
C SER A 5 -27.09 -30.99 55.37
N ALA A 6 -26.46 -31.31 54.24
CA ALA A 6 -25.94 -32.68 54.01
C ALA A 6 -24.82 -32.62 52.94
N GLN A 7 -23.65 -33.07 53.38
CA GLN A 7 -22.48 -33.43 52.61
C GLN A 7 -22.73 -34.74 51.87
N GLY A 8 -22.29 -34.87 50.62
CA GLY A 8 -22.17 -36.09 49.86
C GLY A 8 -20.77 -36.21 49.28
N VAL A 9 -19.91 -36.91 50.01
CA VAL A 9 -18.59 -37.37 49.57
C VAL A 9 -18.82 -38.60 48.68
N LEU A 10 -18.33 -38.59 47.46
CA LEU A 10 -18.17 -39.78 46.64
C LEU A 10 -16.75 -39.89 46.10
N ALA A 11 -16.19 -41.06 46.34
CA ALA A 11 -14.83 -41.48 46.22
C ALA A 11 -14.29 -41.51 44.78
N ARG A 12 -12.98 -41.28 44.66
CA ARG A 12 -12.16 -41.55 43.46
C ARG A 12 -11.85 -43.02 43.32
N PRO A 13 -11.83 -43.61 42.12
CA PRO A 13 -11.03 -44.79 41.83
C PRO A 13 -9.68 -44.41 41.24
N THR A 14 -8.63 -44.87 41.90
CA THR A 14 -7.26 -44.99 41.43
C THR A 14 -7.15 -46.03 40.32
N LEU A 15 -6.67 -45.68 39.16
CA LEU A 15 -6.15 -46.64 38.18
C LEU A 15 -4.69 -46.27 37.88
N ALA A 16 -3.82 -47.12 38.35
CA ALA A 16 -2.41 -47.19 37.98
C ALA A 16 -2.30 -47.72 36.54
N GLY A 17 -1.67 -46.98 35.65
CA GLY A 17 -1.35 -47.39 34.28
C GLY A 17 -0.02 -46.81 33.87
N HIS A 18 0.89 -47.70 33.57
CA HIS A 18 2.31 -47.49 33.22
C HIS A 18 2.54 -46.38 32.19
N ALA A 19 3.34 -45.40 32.55
CA ALA A 19 3.92 -44.43 31.63
C ALA A 19 5.23 -44.97 31.04
N GLN A 20 5.27 -45.20 29.74
CA GLN A 20 6.51 -45.29 28.96
C GLN A 20 7.00 -43.89 28.65
N PRO A 21 8.31 -43.61 28.68
CA PRO A 21 8.87 -42.30 28.32
C PRO A 21 8.81 -42.11 26.79
N ALA A 22 8.08 -41.12 26.34
CA ALA A 22 8.12 -40.65 24.96
C ALA A 22 9.46 -39.95 24.70
N GLU A 23 10.15 -40.43 23.69
CA GLU A 23 11.40 -39.94 23.16
C GLU A 23 11.28 -38.49 22.69
N GLY A 24 12.43 -37.80 22.87
CA GLY A 24 12.63 -36.36 22.71
C GLY A 24 12.14 -35.75 21.41
N TYR A 25 11.24 -34.80 21.56
CA TYR A 25 11.11 -33.73 20.58
C TYR A 25 12.28 -32.74 20.81
N ALA A 26 13.24 -32.77 19.90
CA ALA A 26 14.30 -31.77 19.81
C ALA A 26 13.65 -30.39 19.68
N ARG A 27 13.86 -29.54 20.67
CA ARG A 27 13.55 -28.11 20.60
C ARG A 27 14.47 -27.51 19.54
N ASP A 28 13.86 -27.21 18.39
CA ASP A 28 14.49 -26.42 17.35
C ASP A 28 14.79 -25.05 17.96
N GLN A 29 16.04 -24.83 18.31
CA GLN A 29 16.55 -23.55 18.79
C GLN A 29 16.60 -22.62 17.56
N HIS A 30 15.55 -21.89 17.32
CA HIS A 30 15.58 -20.72 16.45
C HIS A 30 16.52 -19.68 17.09
N GLN A 31 17.81 -19.80 16.83
CA GLN A 31 18.74 -18.71 17.05
C GLN A 31 18.41 -17.61 16.06
N PRO A 32 18.16 -16.38 16.51
CA PRO A 32 18.09 -15.24 15.59
C PRO A 32 19.50 -15.08 14.99
N HIS A 33 19.64 -15.32 13.69
CA HIS A 33 20.81 -14.96 12.92
C HIS A 33 20.92 -13.44 12.84
N ASP A 34 21.42 -12.85 13.92
CA ASP A 34 21.88 -11.45 13.96
C ASP A 34 23.32 -11.44 13.40
N GLN A 35 23.44 -11.72 12.09
CA GLN A 35 24.70 -11.42 11.41
C GLN A 35 24.75 -9.90 11.18
N PRO A 36 25.84 -9.21 11.56
CA PRO A 36 26.00 -7.82 11.25
C PRO A 36 26.02 -7.68 9.72
N HIS A 37 24.94 -7.15 9.15
CA HIS A 37 24.90 -6.80 7.75
C HIS A 37 26.01 -5.79 7.51
N GLY A 38 27.01 -6.16 6.69
CA GLY A 38 28.06 -5.27 6.26
C GLY A 38 27.47 -3.95 5.79
N GLU A 39 28.18 -2.84 6.04
CA GLU A 39 27.76 -1.51 5.62
C GLU A 39 27.33 -1.56 4.16
N PRO A 40 26.12 -1.09 3.83
CA PRO A 40 25.66 -1.09 2.45
C PRO A 40 26.60 -0.22 1.62
N GLN A 41 27.23 -0.82 0.61
CA GLN A 41 28.08 -0.08 -0.33
C GLN A 41 27.28 1.10 -0.90
N PRO A 42 27.89 2.29 -1.04
CA PRO A 42 27.20 3.43 -1.61
C PRO A 42 26.77 3.09 -3.04
N ARG A 43 25.46 2.97 -3.23
CA ARG A 43 24.86 2.80 -4.57
C ARG A 43 25.01 4.11 -5.33
N PRO A 44 25.22 4.07 -6.66
CA PRO A 44 25.21 5.27 -7.46
C PRO A 44 23.88 6.02 -7.22
N ALA A 45 24.00 7.30 -6.87
CA ALA A 45 22.83 8.17 -6.68
C ALA A 45 21.96 8.10 -7.94
N LEU A 46 20.64 7.87 -7.76
CA LEU A 46 19.70 7.93 -8.86
C LEU A 46 19.84 9.30 -9.55
N ALA A 47 19.96 9.30 -10.86
CA ALA A 47 19.99 10.55 -11.63
C ALA A 47 18.72 11.35 -11.32
N PRO A 48 18.81 12.68 -11.13
CA PRO A 48 17.64 13.50 -10.83
C PRO A 48 16.61 13.35 -11.94
N VAL A 49 15.38 13.00 -11.57
CA VAL A 49 14.26 12.99 -12.52
C VAL A 49 13.91 14.44 -12.85
N ALA A 50 14.00 14.81 -14.12
CA ALA A 50 13.55 16.12 -14.57
C ALA A 50 12.06 16.29 -14.21
N ASN A 51 11.69 17.44 -13.59
CA ASN A 51 10.32 17.74 -13.14
C ASN A 51 9.79 16.86 -11.98
N ALA A 52 10.67 16.41 -11.08
CA ALA A 52 10.23 15.68 -9.89
C ALA A 52 9.30 16.55 -9.02
N LEU A 53 8.14 15.98 -8.65
CA LEU A 53 7.20 16.57 -7.68
C LEU A 53 7.77 16.49 -6.27
N PHE A 54 8.38 15.35 -5.94
CA PHE A 54 9.18 15.10 -4.75
C PHE A 54 10.53 14.54 -5.14
N SER A 55 11.55 14.92 -4.39
CA SER A 55 12.88 14.34 -4.47
C SER A 55 13.43 14.18 -3.06
N ALA A 56 13.71 12.96 -2.65
CA ALA A 56 14.36 12.67 -1.37
C ALA A 56 15.71 11.98 -1.63
N ARG A 57 16.75 12.42 -0.91
CA ARG A 57 18.11 11.94 -1.08
C ARG A 57 18.72 11.56 0.25
N SER A 58 19.30 10.35 0.27
CA SER A 58 20.05 9.79 1.40
C SER A 58 19.29 9.90 2.72
N ILE A 59 18.00 9.53 2.70
CA ILE A 59 17.15 9.63 3.88
C ILE A 59 17.53 8.54 4.90
N TRP A 60 17.91 8.99 6.10
CA TRP A 60 18.14 8.14 7.26
C TRP A 60 17.18 8.50 8.37
N LEU A 61 16.66 7.47 9.05
CA LEU A 61 15.78 7.64 10.19
C LEU A 61 15.95 6.50 11.18
N THR A 62 16.14 6.84 12.45
CA THR A 62 16.28 5.88 13.56
C THR A 62 15.19 6.18 14.59
N ARG A 63 14.55 5.16 15.14
CA ARG A 63 13.58 5.29 16.24
C ARG A 63 13.88 4.23 17.30
N ALA A 64 13.94 4.67 18.56
CA ALA A 64 14.26 3.80 19.71
C ALA A 64 15.50 2.90 19.46
N GLY A 65 16.56 3.46 18.87
CA GLY A 65 17.81 2.75 18.58
C GLY A 65 17.73 1.80 17.35
N ARG A 66 16.60 1.71 16.66
CA ARG A 66 16.43 0.86 15.47
C ARG A 66 16.40 1.72 14.22
N ALA A 67 17.20 1.33 13.22
CA ALA A 67 17.15 1.96 11.91
C ALA A 67 15.82 1.62 11.21
N ILE A 68 15.07 2.65 10.85
CA ILE A 68 13.79 2.53 10.11
C ILE A 68 14.03 2.80 8.63
N LEU A 69 14.85 3.80 8.30
CA LEU A 69 15.25 4.13 6.94
C LEU A 69 16.77 4.27 6.89
N GLN A 70 17.39 3.73 5.84
CA GLN A 70 18.83 3.68 5.64
C GLN A 70 19.18 4.10 4.22
N SER A 71 19.66 5.33 4.04
CA SER A 71 20.09 5.88 2.75
C SER A 71 19.06 5.68 1.63
N VAL A 72 17.81 6.11 1.88
CA VAL A 72 16.73 5.97 0.91
C VAL A 72 16.72 7.16 -0.05
N ASP A 73 16.79 6.85 -1.34
CA ASP A 73 16.59 7.79 -2.44
C ASP A 73 15.27 7.47 -3.15
N ILE A 74 14.46 8.51 -3.41
CA ILE A 74 13.19 8.38 -4.11
C ILE A 74 12.83 9.70 -4.81
N ASP A 75 12.31 9.60 -6.03
CA ASP A 75 11.71 10.68 -6.78
C ASP A 75 10.33 10.29 -7.26
N ILE A 76 9.44 11.27 -7.38
CA ILE A 76 8.10 11.09 -7.94
C ILE A 76 7.93 12.11 -9.05
N ALA A 77 7.68 11.64 -10.27
CA ALA A 77 7.46 12.49 -11.43
C ALA A 77 5.98 12.91 -11.56
N GLU A 78 5.76 13.94 -12.36
CA GLU A 78 4.42 14.38 -12.75
C GLU A 78 3.76 13.30 -13.63
N GLY A 79 2.50 12.99 -13.36
CA GLY A 79 1.74 11.98 -14.09
C GLY A 79 2.22 10.54 -13.88
N GLU A 80 3.21 10.26 -13.04
CA GLU A 80 3.71 8.93 -12.75
C GLU A 80 2.90 8.26 -11.62
N ILE A 81 2.61 6.97 -11.76
CA ILE A 81 2.21 6.10 -10.64
C ILE A 81 3.44 5.36 -10.14
N LEU A 82 4.02 5.87 -9.08
CA LEU A 82 5.11 5.22 -8.36
C LEU A 82 4.54 4.38 -7.21
N THR A 83 4.80 3.08 -7.22
CA THR A 83 4.36 2.20 -6.13
C THR A 83 5.51 1.77 -5.24
N LEU A 84 5.30 1.93 -3.94
CA LEU A 84 6.21 1.53 -2.89
C LEU A 84 5.73 0.22 -2.26
N ILE A 85 6.49 -0.85 -2.44
CA ILE A 85 6.20 -2.18 -1.88
C ILE A 85 7.26 -2.58 -0.85
N GLY A 86 6.94 -3.56 -0.03
CA GLY A 86 7.86 -4.10 0.98
C GLY A 86 7.12 -4.76 2.13
N PRO A 87 7.80 -5.56 2.95
CA PRO A 87 7.21 -6.25 4.08
C PRO A 87 6.68 -5.28 5.14
N ASN A 88 5.90 -5.81 6.08
CA ASN A 88 5.47 -5.04 7.25
C ASN A 88 6.71 -4.61 8.08
N GLY A 89 6.72 -3.35 8.49
CA GLY A 89 7.88 -2.78 9.19
C GLY A 89 9.06 -2.37 8.31
N ALA A 90 8.93 -2.44 6.98
CA ALA A 90 9.96 -2.03 6.01
C ALA A 90 10.25 -0.51 6.01
N GLY A 91 9.40 0.31 6.65
CA GLY A 91 9.55 1.76 6.70
C GLY A 91 8.70 2.53 5.69
N LYS A 92 7.77 1.87 4.95
CA LYS A 92 6.95 2.50 3.89
C LYS A 92 6.17 3.73 4.39
N THR A 93 5.31 3.55 5.39
CA THR A 93 4.53 4.67 6.00
C THR A 93 5.45 5.73 6.60
N THR A 94 6.57 5.34 7.17
CA THR A 94 7.56 6.29 7.70
C THR A 94 8.19 7.12 6.58
N LEU A 95 8.55 6.51 5.45
CA LEU A 95 9.05 7.23 4.29
C LEU A 95 7.99 8.21 3.74
N VAL A 96 6.74 7.77 3.62
CA VAL A 96 5.62 8.65 3.26
C VAL A 96 5.53 9.85 4.19
N ARG A 97 5.60 9.63 5.51
CA ARG A 97 5.55 10.73 6.51
C ARG A 97 6.72 11.70 6.36
N VAL A 98 7.91 11.19 6.06
CA VAL A 98 9.10 12.02 5.78
C VAL A 98 8.89 12.86 4.52
N LEU A 99 8.42 12.27 3.43
CA LEU A 99 8.10 12.99 2.18
C LEU A 99 7.04 14.06 2.40
N LEU A 100 6.03 13.78 3.22
CA LEU A 100 4.98 14.74 3.58
C LEU A 100 5.45 15.81 4.58
N GLY A 101 6.66 15.71 5.15
CA GLY A 101 7.19 16.60 6.18
C GLY A 101 6.47 16.46 7.53
N LEU A 102 5.74 15.38 7.72
CA LEU A 102 5.12 15.00 8.98
C LEU A 102 6.13 14.38 9.96
N GLU A 103 7.27 13.97 9.43
CA GLU A 103 8.38 13.41 10.18
C GLU A 103 9.71 13.92 9.62
N LYS A 104 10.61 14.38 10.51
CA LYS A 104 11.92 14.89 10.10
C LYS A 104 12.91 13.73 10.05
N PRO A 105 13.65 13.53 8.94
CA PRO A 105 14.72 12.54 8.88
C PRO A 105 15.92 12.96 9.73
N ASP A 106 16.69 11.98 10.22
CA ASP A 106 17.93 12.24 10.96
C ASP A 106 19.02 12.77 10.03
N ARG A 107 19.06 12.28 8.77
CA ARG A 107 19.96 12.73 7.71
C ARG A 107 19.25 12.68 6.37
N GLY A 108 19.80 13.40 5.39
CA GLY A 108 19.27 13.49 4.04
C GLY A 108 18.40 14.72 3.84
N THR A 109 17.90 14.86 2.64
CA THR A 109 17.10 16.03 2.22
C THR A 109 15.85 15.61 1.49
N VAL A 110 14.77 16.38 1.69
CA VAL A 110 13.53 16.25 0.90
C VAL A 110 13.28 17.59 0.23
N GLN A 111 13.14 17.55 -1.08
CA GLN A 111 12.76 18.69 -1.89
C GLN A 111 11.36 18.48 -2.48
N ARG A 112 10.58 19.51 -2.58
CA ARG A 112 9.25 19.51 -3.18
C ARG A 112 9.19 20.59 -4.25
N LYS A 113 8.47 20.33 -5.34
CA LYS A 113 8.15 21.34 -6.34
C LYS A 113 7.44 22.52 -5.65
N SER A 114 7.89 23.74 -5.96
CA SER A 114 7.28 24.93 -5.38
C SER A 114 5.79 25.00 -5.73
N GLY A 115 4.95 25.38 -4.74
CA GLY A 115 3.50 25.43 -4.92
C GLY A 115 2.80 24.07 -5.03
N LEU A 116 3.49 22.94 -4.84
CA LEU A 116 2.90 21.62 -4.93
C LEU A 116 1.81 21.42 -3.88
N VAL A 117 0.58 21.22 -4.35
CA VAL A 117 -0.54 20.77 -3.52
C VAL A 117 -0.50 19.26 -3.43
N VAL A 118 -0.55 18.72 -2.21
CA VAL A 118 -0.48 17.29 -1.93
C VAL A 118 -1.83 16.82 -1.41
N GLY A 119 -2.41 15.79 -2.04
CA GLY A 119 -3.51 15.01 -1.51
C GLY A 119 -2.96 13.81 -0.74
N TYR A 120 -3.48 13.51 0.45
CA TYR A 120 -3.01 12.38 1.25
C TYR A 120 -4.15 11.56 1.81
N VAL A 121 -4.09 10.24 1.56
CA VAL A 121 -4.96 9.23 2.17
C VAL A 121 -4.08 8.37 3.09
N PRO A 122 -4.24 8.47 4.42
CA PRO A 122 -3.44 7.71 5.37
C PRO A 122 -3.91 6.26 5.49
N GLN A 123 -3.01 5.35 5.85
CA GLN A 123 -3.28 3.93 6.08
C GLN A 123 -4.38 3.67 7.12
N ARG A 124 -4.47 4.54 8.14
CA ARG A 124 -5.47 4.45 9.20
C ARG A 124 -6.13 5.79 9.39
N PHE A 125 -7.43 5.76 9.32
CA PHE A 125 -8.26 6.90 9.68
C PHE A 125 -9.27 6.43 10.71
N ALA A 126 -9.14 6.96 11.93
CA ALA A 126 -10.07 6.68 13.02
C ALA A 126 -10.94 7.92 13.27
N ILE A 127 -12.24 7.69 13.29
CA ILE A 127 -13.23 8.72 13.64
C ILE A 127 -13.83 8.34 14.97
N ASP A 128 -13.85 9.27 15.90
CA ASP A 128 -14.66 9.12 17.10
C ASP A 128 -16.13 9.16 16.69
N ARG A 129 -16.86 8.08 16.95
CA ARG A 129 -18.29 7.96 16.63
C ARG A 129 -19.16 8.98 17.34
N ALA A 130 -18.66 9.59 18.40
CA ALA A 130 -19.36 10.66 19.12
C ALA A 130 -19.34 12.01 18.38
N ILE A 131 -18.48 12.18 17.35
CA ILE A 131 -18.40 13.42 16.59
C ILE A 131 -19.43 13.41 15.47
N PRO A 132 -20.45 14.30 15.49
CA PRO A 132 -21.41 14.42 14.41
C PRO A 132 -20.76 15.14 13.23
N LEU A 133 -20.21 14.37 12.28
CA LEU A 133 -19.48 14.90 11.14
C LEU A 133 -20.05 14.29 9.84
N THR A 134 -20.70 15.13 9.05
CA THR A 134 -21.20 14.73 7.73
C THR A 134 -20.04 14.60 6.73
N VAL A 135 -20.24 13.80 5.70
CA VAL A 135 -19.29 13.60 4.59
C VAL A 135 -18.91 14.93 3.93
N ALA A 136 -19.90 15.77 3.58
CA ALA A 136 -19.64 17.07 2.96
C ALA A 136 -18.75 17.94 3.85
N ARG A 137 -19.06 18.02 5.16
CA ARG A 137 -18.25 18.78 6.10
C ARG A 137 -16.85 18.22 6.27
N PHE A 138 -16.71 16.89 6.28
CA PHE A 138 -15.40 16.25 6.38
C PHE A 138 -14.52 16.56 5.16
N VAL A 139 -15.08 16.49 3.95
CA VAL A 139 -14.33 16.77 2.70
C VAL A 139 -13.85 18.22 2.67
N ALA A 140 -14.66 19.16 3.14
CA ALA A 140 -14.30 20.58 3.21
C ALA A 140 -13.38 20.95 4.40
N LEU A 141 -13.15 20.05 5.38
CA LEU A 141 -12.47 20.38 6.62
C LEU A 141 -10.98 20.73 6.40
N GLY A 142 -10.52 21.82 7.01
CA GLY A 142 -9.11 22.22 7.08
C GLY A 142 -8.57 22.94 5.85
N ARG A 143 -9.39 23.22 4.86
CA ARG A 143 -9.07 24.06 3.70
C ARG A 143 -10.15 25.12 3.53
N ARG A 144 -9.78 26.29 2.99
CA ARG A 144 -10.77 27.24 2.44
C ARG A 144 -11.19 26.66 1.08
N VAL A 145 -12.18 25.82 1.11
CA VAL A 145 -12.71 25.12 -0.07
C VAL A 145 -14.11 25.65 -0.31
N GLU A 146 -14.42 25.99 -1.53
CA GLU A 146 -15.78 26.32 -1.91
C GLU A 146 -16.63 25.04 -1.89
N ASP A 147 -17.90 25.15 -1.54
CA ASP A 147 -18.82 24.01 -1.47
C ASP A 147 -18.88 23.23 -2.80
N GLU A 148 -18.70 23.95 -3.91
CA GLU A 148 -18.68 23.35 -5.26
C GLU A 148 -17.46 22.45 -5.49
N ASP A 149 -16.29 22.77 -4.94
CA ASP A 149 -15.10 21.92 -5.06
C ASP A 149 -15.26 20.63 -4.26
N ALA A 150 -15.86 20.71 -3.08
CA ALA A 150 -16.18 19.53 -2.27
C ALA A 150 -17.21 18.62 -2.97
N LYS A 151 -18.28 19.20 -3.56
CA LYS A 151 -19.28 18.47 -4.33
C LYS A 151 -18.66 17.80 -5.55
N ARG A 152 -17.82 18.52 -6.30
CA ARG A 152 -17.11 17.98 -7.46
C ARG A 152 -16.22 16.81 -7.05
N ALA A 153 -15.44 16.95 -5.99
CA ALA A 153 -14.58 15.88 -5.50
C ALA A 153 -15.37 14.63 -5.08
N LEU A 154 -16.54 14.80 -4.47
CA LEU A 154 -17.45 13.68 -4.14
C LEU A 154 -18.02 13.03 -5.40
N ALA A 155 -18.42 13.80 -6.40
CA ALA A 155 -18.93 13.28 -7.67
C ALA A 155 -17.86 12.50 -8.44
N ASP A 156 -16.59 12.99 -8.46
CA ASP A 156 -15.45 12.33 -9.11
C ASP A 156 -15.21 10.91 -8.62
N VAL A 157 -15.48 10.67 -7.35
CA VAL A 157 -15.30 9.35 -6.72
C VAL A 157 -16.60 8.54 -6.61
N GLY A 158 -17.74 9.07 -7.14
CA GLY A 158 -19.06 8.42 -7.06
C GLY A 158 -19.61 8.37 -5.63
N ALA A 159 -19.34 9.38 -4.81
CA ALA A 159 -19.77 9.50 -3.42
C ALA A 159 -20.71 10.72 -3.18
N ASP A 160 -21.23 11.32 -4.24
CA ASP A 160 -22.12 12.49 -4.19
C ASP A 160 -23.36 12.26 -3.32
N LYS A 161 -23.97 11.07 -3.40
CA LYS A 161 -25.16 10.68 -2.62
C LYS A 161 -24.88 10.49 -1.13
N LEU A 162 -23.62 10.48 -0.73
CA LEU A 162 -23.19 10.31 0.66
C LEU A 162 -23.02 11.64 1.40
N ALA A 163 -23.13 12.78 0.72
CA ALA A 163 -22.78 14.10 1.24
C ALA A 163 -23.36 14.42 2.63
N ASP A 164 -24.64 14.08 2.85
CA ASP A 164 -25.35 14.35 4.09
C ASP A 164 -25.27 13.22 5.12
N ARG A 165 -24.70 12.07 4.77
CA ARG A 165 -24.52 10.94 5.70
C ARG A 165 -23.46 11.25 6.75
N GLN A 166 -23.63 10.66 7.92
CA GLN A 166 -22.62 10.72 8.97
C GLN A 166 -21.43 9.82 8.64
N LEU A 167 -20.21 10.33 8.84
CA LEU A 167 -18.98 9.61 8.50
C LEU A 167 -18.86 8.23 9.18
N PRO A 168 -19.25 8.07 10.47
CA PRO A 168 -19.22 6.77 11.15
C PRO A 168 -20.20 5.71 10.63
N GLU A 169 -21.16 6.10 9.78
CA GLU A 169 -22.17 5.20 9.19
C GLU A 169 -21.74 4.60 7.85
N LEU A 170 -20.60 5.05 7.33
CA LEU A 170 -20.09 4.59 6.05
C LEU A 170 -19.51 3.19 6.13
N SER A 171 -19.73 2.39 5.08
CA SER A 171 -18.99 1.17 4.84
C SER A 171 -17.50 1.45 4.57
N GLY A 172 -16.65 0.43 4.64
CA GLY A 172 -15.22 0.60 4.37
C GLY A 172 -14.94 1.20 2.98
N GLY A 173 -15.60 0.70 1.93
CA GLY A 173 -15.44 1.21 0.58
C GLY A 173 -15.97 2.64 0.39
N GLU A 174 -17.13 2.97 0.97
CA GLU A 174 -17.66 4.34 0.97
C GLU A 174 -16.70 5.30 1.67
N LEU A 175 -16.16 4.92 2.82
CA LEU A 175 -15.19 5.73 3.56
C LEU A 175 -13.91 5.97 2.73
N GLN A 176 -13.38 4.94 2.06
CA GLN A 176 -12.19 5.11 1.22
C GLN A 176 -12.46 6.05 0.03
N ARG A 177 -13.61 5.96 -0.63
CA ARG A 177 -14.01 6.92 -1.67
C ARG A 177 -14.10 8.35 -1.11
N VAL A 178 -14.67 8.54 0.06
CA VAL A 178 -14.77 9.84 0.73
C VAL A 178 -13.38 10.37 1.14
N MET A 179 -12.48 9.50 1.61
CA MET A 179 -11.09 9.86 1.90
C MET A 179 -10.36 10.30 0.64
N LEU A 180 -10.58 9.61 -0.49
CA LEU A 180 -10.03 9.98 -1.79
C LEU A 180 -10.60 11.32 -2.26
N ALA A 181 -11.92 11.55 -2.14
CA ALA A 181 -12.54 12.85 -2.45
C ALA A 181 -11.85 13.99 -1.69
N ARG A 182 -11.68 13.83 -0.37
CA ARG A 182 -10.97 14.81 0.46
C ARG A 182 -9.53 15.08 -0.01
N ALA A 183 -8.83 14.04 -0.46
CA ALA A 183 -7.47 14.18 -0.98
C ALA A 183 -7.43 14.91 -2.33
N LEU A 184 -8.50 14.80 -3.15
CA LEU A 184 -8.64 15.44 -4.44
C LEU A 184 -9.03 16.92 -4.37
N VAL A 185 -9.62 17.35 -3.27
CA VAL A 185 -10.01 18.76 -3.05
C VAL A 185 -8.76 19.66 -3.17
N GLY A 186 -8.91 20.76 -3.91
CA GLY A 186 -7.82 21.72 -4.13
C GLY A 186 -6.86 21.31 -5.25
N SER A 187 -7.27 20.38 -6.12
CA SER A 187 -6.54 19.99 -7.35
C SER A 187 -5.08 19.65 -7.07
N PRO A 188 -4.79 18.56 -6.35
CA PRO A 188 -3.44 18.18 -6.00
C PRO A 188 -2.60 17.87 -7.25
N GLY A 189 -1.31 18.30 -7.24
CA GLY A 189 -0.34 17.86 -8.23
C GLY A 189 0.21 16.46 -7.95
N VAL A 190 0.01 15.95 -6.72
CA VAL A 190 0.36 14.59 -6.35
C VAL A 190 -0.61 14.03 -5.32
N LEU A 191 -1.01 12.76 -5.50
CA LEU A 191 -1.73 11.97 -4.53
C LEU A 191 -0.76 11.00 -3.84
N VAL A 192 -0.79 10.97 -2.52
CA VAL A 192 -0.07 10.02 -1.68
C VAL A 192 -1.10 9.11 -1.01
N LEU A 193 -1.06 7.82 -1.34
CA LEU A 193 -2.05 6.83 -0.93
C LEU A 193 -1.36 5.72 -0.14
N ASP A 194 -1.57 5.67 1.17
CA ASP A 194 -0.93 4.68 2.05
C ASP A 194 -1.91 3.54 2.33
N GLU A 195 -1.81 2.43 1.59
CA GLU A 195 -2.70 1.26 1.62
C GLU A 195 -4.19 1.65 1.47
N PRO A 196 -4.59 2.34 0.39
CA PRO A 196 -5.92 2.95 0.28
C PRO A 196 -7.07 1.95 0.21
N ALA A 197 -6.81 0.69 -0.17
CA ALA A 197 -7.82 -0.36 -0.28
C ALA A 197 -7.96 -1.21 1.00
N ARG A 198 -7.27 -0.84 2.08
CA ARG A 198 -7.33 -1.61 3.32
C ARG A 198 -8.75 -1.65 3.90
N GLY A 199 -9.26 -2.89 4.09
CA GLY A 199 -10.60 -3.10 4.66
C GLY A 199 -11.73 -3.01 3.65
N ILE A 200 -11.41 -3.06 2.37
CA ILE A 200 -12.36 -3.21 1.25
C ILE A 200 -12.26 -4.67 0.76
N ASP A 201 -13.34 -5.19 0.19
CA ASP A 201 -13.34 -6.48 -0.48
C ASP A 201 -12.62 -6.43 -1.83
N TYR A 202 -12.34 -7.58 -2.43
CA TYR A 202 -11.56 -7.69 -3.66
C TYR A 202 -12.15 -6.90 -4.84
N THR A 203 -13.47 -6.90 -4.98
CA THR A 203 -14.16 -6.18 -6.05
C THR A 203 -14.04 -4.67 -5.87
N GLY A 204 -14.31 -4.18 -4.66
CA GLY A 204 -14.18 -2.76 -4.33
C GLY A 204 -12.74 -2.25 -4.40
N GLU A 205 -11.77 -3.12 -4.10
CA GLU A 205 -10.34 -2.80 -4.27
C GLU A 205 -10.00 -2.55 -5.75
N ALA A 206 -10.39 -3.45 -6.64
CA ALA A 206 -10.16 -3.30 -8.09
C ALA A 206 -10.83 -2.02 -8.64
N GLU A 207 -12.07 -1.73 -8.21
CA GLU A 207 -12.79 -0.52 -8.58
C GLU A 207 -12.07 0.75 -8.09
N LEU A 208 -11.56 0.76 -6.86
CA LEU A 208 -10.85 1.91 -6.29
C LEU A 208 -9.57 2.21 -7.09
N TYR A 209 -8.79 1.19 -7.43
CA TYR A 209 -7.57 1.39 -8.22
C TYR A 209 -7.86 1.79 -9.67
N ALA A 210 -8.90 1.23 -10.29
CA ALA A 210 -9.35 1.68 -11.61
C ALA A 210 -9.79 3.15 -11.59
N LEU A 211 -10.48 3.58 -10.52
CA LEU A 211 -10.84 4.97 -10.30
C LEU A 211 -9.62 5.88 -10.16
N ILE A 212 -8.62 5.49 -9.38
CA ILE A 212 -7.37 6.24 -9.21
C ILE A 212 -6.65 6.40 -10.56
N GLY A 213 -6.52 5.30 -11.34
CA GLY A 213 -5.90 5.32 -12.66
C GLY A 213 -6.62 6.24 -13.64
N ARG A 214 -7.96 6.22 -13.69
CA ARG A 214 -8.78 7.12 -14.50
C ARG A 214 -8.56 8.58 -14.11
N LEU A 215 -8.69 8.91 -12.83
CA LEU A 215 -8.52 10.27 -12.33
C LEU A 215 -7.10 10.81 -12.62
N ARG A 216 -6.08 9.97 -12.47
CA ARG A 216 -4.70 10.32 -12.84
C ARG A 216 -4.60 10.67 -14.33
N SER A 217 -5.20 9.85 -15.20
CA SER A 217 -5.17 10.09 -16.65
C SER A 217 -5.92 11.35 -17.06
N GLU A 218 -7.02 11.67 -16.38
CA GLU A 218 -7.85 12.85 -16.65
C GLU A 218 -7.21 14.15 -16.13
N ARG A 219 -6.48 14.09 -15.00
CA ARG A 219 -6.00 15.28 -14.28
C ARG A 219 -4.48 15.46 -14.29
N GLY A 220 -3.71 14.47 -14.69
CA GLY A 220 -2.27 14.55 -14.84
C GLY A 220 -1.46 14.59 -13.54
N PHE A 221 -2.06 14.37 -12.37
CA PHE A 221 -1.32 14.35 -11.12
C PHE A 221 -0.42 13.11 -11.00
N GLY A 222 0.70 13.22 -10.26
CA GLY A 222 1.50 12.07 -9.88
C GLY A 222 0.83 11.29 -8.73
N VAL A 223 1.15 10.01 -8.60
CA VAL A 223 0.64 9.14 -7.52
C VAL A 223 1.81 8.44 -6.83
N LEU A 224 1.91 8.58 -5.51
CA LEU A 224 2.70 7.68 -4.68
C LEU A 224 1.74 6.70 -4.01
N LEU A 225 1.80 5.46 -4.43
CA LEU A 225 0.97 4.38 -3.90
C LEU A 225 1.80 3.48 -2.99
N VAL A 226 1.36 3.26 -1.76
CA VAL A 226 1.88 2.18 -0.91
C VAL A 226 0.89 1.04 -0.98
N SER A 227 1.34 -0.12 -1.43
CA SER A 227 0.51 -1.32 -1.53
C SER A 227 1.30 -2.57 -1.17
N HIS A 228 0.60 -3.58 -0.70
CA HIS A 228 1.11 -4.93 -0.53
C HIS A 228 0.46 -5.91 -1.53
N ASP A 229 -0.53 -5.46 -2.31
CA ASP A 229 -1.13 -6.27 -3.37
C ASP A 229 -0.31 -6.14 -4.66
N LEU A 230 0.38 -7.23 -4.98
CA LEU A 230 1.32 -7.27 -6.10
C LEU A 230 0.62 -7.34 -7.46
N HIS A 231 -0.61 -7.88 -7.54
CA HIS A 231 -1.35 -7.95 -8.80
C HIS A 231 -1.74 -6.56 -9.26
N ILE A 232 -2.22 -5.73 -8.34
CA ILE A 232 -2.58 -4.35 -8.62
C ILE A 232 -1.34 -3.52 -8.96
N VAL A 233 -0.27 -3.70 -8.18
CA VAL A 233 1.01 -3.04 -8.44
C VAL A 233 1.48 -3.29 -9.87
N MET A 234 1.43 -4.54 -10.34
CA MET A 234 1.86 -4.92 -11.69
C MET A 234 0.96 -4.33 -12.79
N ALA A 235 -0.34 -4.17 -12.53
CA ALA A 235 -1.30 -3.71 -13.52
C ALA A 235 -1.36 -2.18 -13.66
N GLN A 236 -1.07 -1.43 -12.58
CA GLN A 236 -1.38 0.00 -12.49
C GLN A 236 -0.13 0.89 -12.34
N SER A 237 1.05 0.32 -12.05
CA SER A 237 2.23 1.12 -11.75
C SER A 237 3.09 1.37 -12.97
N ASP A 238 3.57 2.61 -13.12
CA ASP A 238 4.61 2.95 -14.10
C ASP A 238 6.00 2.53 -13.57
N ARG A 239 6.21 2.67 -12.26
CA ARG A 239 7.46 2.29 -11.59
C ARG A 239 7.20 1.75 -10.18
N VAL A 240 8.02 0.79 -9.76
CA VAL A 240 7.94 0.14 -8.44
C VAL A 240 9.26 0.31 -7.71
N ILE A 241 9.17 0.57 -6.41
CA ILE A 241 10.31 0.57 -5.49
C ILE A 241 10.06 -0.47 -4.40
N CYS A 242 11.01 -1.40 -4.22
CA CYS A 242 11.03 -2.32 -3.11
C CYS A 242 11.79 -1.72 -1.94
N LEU A 243 11.11 -1.55 -0.81
CA LEU A 243 11.68 -1.02 0.41
C LEU A 243 11.80 -2.11 1.48
N ASN A 244 12.97 -2.19 2.09
CA ASN A 244 13.20 -2.90 3.34
C ASN A 244 14.25 -2.13 4.15
N ARG A 245 13.85 -1.04 4.79
CA ARG A 245 14.67 -0.01 5.41
C ARG A 245 15.52 0.78 4.39
N HIS A 246 15.98 0.15 3.32
CA HIS A 246 16.65 0.74 2.16
C HIS A 246 15.95 0.33 0.88
N VAL A 247 16.25 0.97 -0.22
CA VAL A 247 15.75 0.57 -1.54
C VAL A 247 16.50 -0.69 -1.97
N CYS A 248 15.78 -1.83 -2.02
CA CYS A 248 16.36 -3.12 -2.44
C CYS A 248 16.39 -3.27 -3.96
N CYS A 249 15.30 -2.86 -4.63
CA CYS A 249 15.18 -2.85 -6.08
C CYS A 249 14.23 -1.73 -6.52
N SER A 250 14.38 -1.28 -7.76
CA SER A 250 13.54 -0.27 -8.39
C SER A 250 13.53 -0.45 -9.89
N GLY A 251 12.40 -0.20 -10.53
CA GLY A 251 12.27 -0.29 -11.98
C GLY A 251 10.81 -0.40 -12.42
N VAL A 252 10.60 -0.70 -13.69
CA VAL A 252 9.27 -1.07 -14.19
C VAL A 252 8.81 -2.37 -13.51
N PRO A 253 7.49 -2.57 -13.32
CA PRO A 253 6.96 -3.72 -12.60
C PRO A 253 7.57 -5.05 -13.01
N GLN A 254 7.71 -5.29 -14.33
CA GLN A 254 8.24 -6.54 -14.89
C GLN A 254 9.70 -6.81 -14.47
N SER A 255 10.54 -5.78 -14.49
CA SER A 255 11.95 -5.90 -14.08
C SER A 255 12.07 -6.16 -12.58
N VAL A 256 11.20 -5.53 -11.77
CA VAL A 256 11.17 -5.72 -10.32
C VAL A 256 10.73 -7.14 -9.95
N ALA A 257 9.71 -7.68 -10.62
CA ALA A 257 9.22 -9.04 -10.39
C ALA A 257 10.29 -10.13 -10.62
N GLN A 258 11.24 -9.87 -11.53
CA GLN A 258 12.36 -10.77 -11.85
C GLN A 258 13.60 -10.53 -10.98
N HIS A 259 13.60 -9.47 -10.15
CA HIS A 259 14.77 -9.11 -9.38
C HIS A 259 15.01 -10.09 -8.21
N PRO A 260 16.25 -10.58 -7.97
CA PRO A 260 16.54 -11.52 -6.87
C PRO A 260 16.12 -11.04 -5.50
N GLU A 261 16.28 -9.74 -5.21
CA GLU A 261 15.87 -9.14 -3.95
C GLU A 261 14.35 -9.16 -3.75
N TYR A 262 13.57 -9.09 -4.84
CA TYR A 262 12.13 -9.26 -4.78
C TYR A 262 11.74 -10.65 -4.29
N ALA A 263 12.37 -11.70 -4.85
CA ALA A 263 12.16 -13.08 -4.41
C ALA A 263 12.59 -13.32 -2.95
N ARG A 264 13.62 -12.63 -2.49
CA ARG A 264 14.06 -12.66 -1.07
C ARG A 264 13.05 -12.01 -0.13
N LEU A 265 12.42 -10.89 -0.55
CA LEU A 265 11.47 -10.15 0.28
C LEU A 265 10.11 -10.82 0.40
N PHE A 266 9.60 -11.40 -0.69
CA PHE A 266 8.24 -11.89 -0.79
C PHE A 266 8.14 -13.42 -0.90
N GLY A 267 9.26 -14.10 -1.06
CA GLY A 267 9.34 -15.55 -1.25
C GLY A 267 9.32 -15.97 -2.73
N ALA A 268 10.06 -17.04 -3.03
CA ALA A 268 10.23 -17.53 -4.40
C ALA A 268 8.91 -17.99 -5.06
N GLN A 269 7.93 -18.47 -4.28
CA GLN A 269 6.63 -18.88 -4.81
C GLN A 269 5.80 -17.70 -5.29
N VAL A 270 5.77 -16.60 -4.52
CA VAL A 270 5.07 -15.37 -4.89
C VAL A 270 5.72 -14.73 -6.13
N ALA A 271 7.05 -14.69 -6.18
CA ALA A 271 7.78 -14.20 -7.33
C ALA A 271 7.49 -15.00 -8.61
N ARG A 272 7.41 -16.34 -8.52
CA ARG A 272 7.05 -17.21 -9.65
C ARG A 272 5.59 -17.03 -10.09
N ALA A 273 4.65 -16.94 -9.15
CA ALA A 273 3.24 -16.72 -9.47
C ALA A 273 3.05 -15.41 -10.24
N LEU A 274 3.75 -14.35 -9.83
CA LEU A 274 3.69 -13.07 -10.50
C LEU A 274 4.33 -13.09 -11.89
N ALA A 275 5.44 -13.82 -12.08
CA ALA A 275 6.09 -13.99 -13.37
C ALA A 275 5.21 -14.77 -14.37
N LEU A 276 4.41 -15.73 -13.90
CA LEU A 276 3.48 -16.50 -14.72
C LEU A 276 2.24 -15.71 -15.15
N TYR A 277 1.82 -14.70 -14.38
CA TYR A 277 0.68 -13.86 -14.73
C TYR A 277 0.96 -12.89 -15.89
N GLN A 278 2.20 -12.83 -16.37
CA GLN A 278 2.65 -12.00 -17.48
C GLN A 278 2.43 -12.61 -18.86
N HIS A 279 1.67 -13.69 -19.01
CA HIS A 279 1.29 -14.15 -20.34
C HIS A 279 0.39 -13.09 -20.99
N HIS A 280 0.98 -12.36 -21.91
CA HIS A 280 0.30 -11.45 -22.81
C HIS A 280 -0.90 -12.15 -23.44
N HIS A 281 -2.09 -11.65 -23.21
CA HIS A 281 -3.24 -11.94 -24.02
C HIS A 281 -3.12 -11.15 -25.34
N ASP A 282 -2.19 -11.56 -26.20
CA ASP A 282 -2.08 -11.02 -27.57
C ASP A 282 -3.15 -11.59 -28.53
N HIS A 283 -4.17 -12.24 -27.98
CA HIS A 283 -5.26 -12.81 -28.77
C HIS A 283 -6.62 -12.40 -28.17
N ARG A 284 -7.57 -12.14 -29.05
CA ARG A 284 -8.98 -11.97 -28.71
C ARG A 284 -9.65 -13.34 -28.74
N HIS A 285 -10.44 -13.66 -27.73
CA HIS A 285 -11.31 -14.82 -27.76
C HIS A 285 -12.60 -14.46 -28.48
N ASP A 286 -13.14 -15.39 -29.28
CA ASP A 286 -14.49 -15.28 -29.79
C ASP A 286 -15.52 -15.63 -28.71
N LEU A 287 -16.81 -15.53 -29.05
CA LEU A 287 -17.91 -15.83 -28.11
C LEU A 287 -17.96 -17.30 -27.66
N ALA A 288 -17.17 -18.17 -28.27
CA ALA A 288 -17.01 -19.59 -27.90
C ALA A 288 -15.75 -19.84 -27.07
N GLY A 289 -14.92 -18.81 -26.81
CA GLY A 289 -13.69 -18.92 -26.02
C GLY A 289 -12.45 -19.37 -26.80
N GLU A 290 -12.51 -19.41 -28.13
CA GLU A 290 -11.37 -19.80 -28.99
C GLU A 290 -10.44 -18.59 -29.26
N PRO A 291 -9.09 -18.78 -29.22
CA PRO A 291 -8.14 -17.69 -29.46
C PRO A 291 -8.08 -17.31 -30.94
N GLN A 292 -8.35 -16.04 -31.25
CA GLN A 292 -8.16 -15.49 -32.60
C GLN A 292 -6.76 -14.89 -32.75
N THR A 293 -5.96 -15.44 -33.65
CA THR A 293 -4.67 -14.86 -34.02
C THR A 293 -4.89 -13.66 -34.95
N PRO A 294 -4.23 -12.48 -34.72
CA PRO A 294 -4.33 -11.34 -35.64
C PRO A 294 -3.83 -11.75 -37.03
N ALA A 295 -4.66 -11.58 -38.06
CA ALA A 295 -4.26 -11.83 -39.46
C ALA A 295 -3.04 -10.95 -39.79
N ALA A 296 -1.97 -11.59 -40.31
CA ALA A 296 -0.81 -10.92 -40.84
C ALA A 296 -1.25 -9.92 -41.93
N ARG A 297 -0.89 -8.66 -41.80
CA ARG A 297 -1.09 -7.67 -42.86
C ARG A 297 -0.30 -8.13 -44.09
N ALA A 298 -1.02 -8.50 -45.13
CA ALA A 298 -0.43 -8.74 -46.43
C ALA A 298 0.25 -7.44 -46.87
N SER A 299 1.56 -7.55 -47.10
CA SER A 299 2.35 -6.50 -47.74
C SER A 299 1.93 -6.44 -49.19
N ASP A 300 1.21 -5.39 -49.61
CA ASP A 300 1.06 -5.02 -51.01
C ASP A 300 2.42 -4.63 -51.55
N GLN A 301 2.96 -5.50 -52.41
CA GLN A 301 3.94 -5.13 -53.39
C GLN A 301 3.19 -4.97 -54.71
N ALA A 302 3.11 -3.77 -55.21
CA ALA A 302 3.03 -3.42 -56.62
C ALA A 302 3.62 -2.03 -56.84
#